data_206bed42b73f30df80d47b68b4f1da36
#
_entry.id   206bed42b73f30df80d47b68b4f1da36
#
_cell.length_a   1.000
_cell.length_b   1.000
_cell.length_c   1.000
_cell.angle_alpha   90.00
_cell.angle_beta   90.00
_cell.angle_gamma   90.00
#
_symmetry.space_group_name_H-M   'P 1'
#
loop_
_entity.id
_entity.type
_entity.pdbx_description
1 polymer ?
#
loop_
_entity_poly.entity_id
_entity_poly.type
_entity_poly.pdbx_seq_one_letter_code
_entity_poly.pdbx_strand_id
1 'polypeptide(L)'
;MYKSSNHTKMKQNKPRIYTPLLPFSALYGMAVWLRNKLFDWNILKSRSFQIPVICVGNITVGGTGKTPHTEYLIRLLKDEFSVCVLSRGYKRKSKGFVLAEKGKSTIEDIGDEPFQMWQKFTDINVAADSDRCNGIDNLIAKAGNREKKQVIVLDDAYQHRYVKAGLYILLIDYNRPIRHDTLLPAGRLREQASGKNRADIIIVSKCPEDMTSEDMNRLRSEISPTAEQEVFFTYMKYGNLYRIFRQGNSDEMRPEDISPDIHILLLTGIASPKAITEKLRQYTGNIESMVFADHHNFNREDMETLKNRFMSMPEGKRMIITTEKDAARLTTHPHLSEELKPYIYALPVEVSFLNNETIKFNQKITEYVRKNSRNSSIPESKDADKS
;
A
#
# COMPACT_ATOMS: atom_id res chain seq x y z
N MET A 1 21.17 31.75 -25.34
CA MET A 1 19.71 31.63 -25.48
C MET A 1 19.21 30.76 -24.34
N TYR A 2 18.72 31.38 -23.28
CA TYR A 2 18.10 30.70 -22.14
C TYR A 2 16.73 30.18 -22.57
N LYS A 3 16.53 28.87 -22.60
CA LYS A 3 15.20 28.28 -22.73
C LYS A 3 14.44 28.53 -21.42
N SER A 4 13.45 29.40 -21.50
CA SER A 4 12.44 29.59 -20.45
C SER A 4 11.82 28.25 -20.09
N SER A 5 12.09 27.76 -18.89
CA SER A 5 11.40 26.62 -18.31
C SER A 5 9.95 27.04 -18.05
N ASN A 6 9.03 26.51 -18.84
CA ASN A 6 7.60 26.59 -18.55
C ASN A 6 7.33 25.88 -17.20
N HIS A 7 7.28 26.67 -16.14
CA HIS A 7 6.78 26.20 -14.86
C HIS A 7 5.28 25.83 -15.05
N THR A 8 5.03 24.56 -15.23
CA THR A 8 3.68 24.02 -15.24
C THR A 8 3.11 24.24 -13.84
N LYS A 9 2.30 25.29 -13.68
CA LYS A 9 1.58 25.58 -12.42
C LYS A 9 0.91 24.28 -11.95
N MET A 10 1.25 23.82 -10.76
CA MET A 10 0.62 22.68 -10.12
C MET A 10 -0.89 22.78 -10.18
N LYS A 11 -1.54 21.99 -11.01
CA LYS A 11 -2.99 21.78 -10.96
C LYS A 11 -3.27 20.74 -9.87
N GLN A 12 -3.28 21.17 -8.62
CA GLN A 12 -3.91 20.37 -7.56
C GLN A 12 -5.39 20.22 -7.91
N ASN A 13 -5.83 19.01 -8.15
CA ASN A 13 -7.24 18.74 -8.37
C ASN A 13 -8.00 19.02 -7.07
N LYS A 14 -8.79 20.12 -7.05
CA LYS A 14 -9.69 20.36 -5.92
C LYS A 14 -10.60 19.14 -5.73
N PRO A 15 -10.78 18.65 -4.49
CA PRO A 15 -11.65 17.52 -4.24
C PRO A 15 -13.09 17.86 -4.68
N ARG A 16 -13.74 16.88 -5.29
CA ARG A 16 -15.14 17.03 -5.68
C ARG A 16 -16.01 16.81 -4.44
N ILE A 17 -16.54 17.87 -3.88
CA ILE A 17 -17.42 17.83 -2.71
C ILE A 17 -18.88 17.74 -3.18
N TYR A 18 -19.58 16.74 -2.71
CA TYR A 18 -21.02 16.56 -2.98
C TYR A 18 -21.83 17.32 -1.92
N THR A 19 -22.13 18.59 -2.18
CA THR A 19 -22.78 19.51 -1.23
C THR A 19 -24.09 19.00 -0.64
N PRO A 20 -24.99 18.28 -1.36
CA PRO A 20 -26.20 17.71 -0.77
C PRO A 20 -25.93 16.68 0.33
N LEU A 21 -24.73 16.07 0.37
CA LEU A 21 -24.36 15.07 1.37
C LEU A 21 -23.70 15.68 2.62
N LEU A 22 -23.48 17.01 2.68
CA LEU A 22 -22.84 17.66 3.82
C LEU A 22 -23.53 17.41 5.16
N PRO A 23 -24.89 17.41 5.29
CA PRO A 23 -25.53 17.08 6.56
C PRO A 23 -25.17 15.66 7.07
N PHE A 24 -25.10 14.69 6.18
CA PHE A 24 -24.68 13.31 6.53
C PHE A 24 -23.20 13.26 6.91
N SER A 25 -22.35 14.06 6.27
CA SER A 25 -20.94 14.20 6.63
C SER A 25 -20.77 14.81 8.02
N ALA A 26 -21.63 15.73 8.41
CA ALA A 26 -21.60 16.32 9.76
C ALA A 26 -21.95 15.26 10.81
N LEU A 27 -22.99 14.45 10.60
CA LEU A 27 -23.35 13.34 11.49
C LEU A 27 -22.23 12.29 11.58
N TYR A 28 -21.70 11.86 10.45
CA TYR A 28 -20.55 10.96 10.38
C TYR A 28 -19.34 11.55 11.14
N GLY A 29 -19.06 12.82 10.91
CA GLY A 29 -17.95 13.54 11.55
C GLY A 29 -18.10 13.62 13.07
N MET A 30 -19.34 13.85 13.57
CA MET A 30 -19.63 13.84 15.00
C MET A 30 -19.38 12.46 15.61
N ALA A 31 -19.85 11.40 14.98
CA ALA A 31 -19.64 10.02 15.45
C ALA A 31 -18.15 9.66 15.50
N VAL A 32 -17.39 9.98 14.45
CA VAL A 32 -15.93 9.75 14.38
C VAL A 32 -15.20 10.61 15.40
N TRP A 33 -15.58 11.87 15.55
CA TRP A 33 -14.99 12.78 16.53
C TRP A 33 -15.22 12.24 17.97
N LEU A 34 -16.46 11.89 18.32
CA LEU A 34 -16.80 11.34 19.63
C LEU A 34 -15.98 10.06 19.90
N ARG A 35 -15.94 9.13 18.95
CA ARG A 35 -15.14 7.91 19.08
C ARG A 35 -13.68 8.23 19.32
N ASN A 36 -13.10 9.16 18.59
CA ASN A 36 -11.70 9.56 18.78
C ASN A 36 -11.47 10.22 20.14
N LYS A 37 -12.40 11.07 20.62
CA LYS A 37 -12.33 11.65 21.95
C LYS A 37 -12.43 10.61 23.08
N LEU A 38 -13.24 9.57 22.92
CA LEU A 38 -13.30 8.48 23.87
C LEU A 38 -11.94 7.75 24.02
N PHE A 39 -11.17 7.62 22.93
CA PHE A 39 -9.79 7.13 23.01
C PHE A 39 -8.84 8.17 23.65
N ASP A 40 -8.97 9.46 23.30
CA ASP A 40 -8.13 10.52 23.86
C ASP A 40 -8.33 10.64 25.40
N TRP A 41 -9.54 10.42 25.89
CA TRP A 41 -9.90 10.41 27.32
C TRP A 41 -9.66 9.05 28.01
N ASN A 42 -9.06 8.08 27.31
CA ASN A 42 -8.82 6.71 27.80
C ASN A 42 -10.09 5.95 28.24
N ILE A 43 -11.29 6.36 27.82
CA ILE A 43 -12.55 5.63 28.03
C ILE A 43 -12.52 4.36 27.16
N LEU A 44 -12.18 4.52 25.87
CA LEU A 44 -11.81 3.39 25.03
C LEU A 44 -10.31 3.16 25.17
N LYS A 45 -9.94 1.95 25.56
CA LYS A 45 -8.54 1.60 25.83
C LYS A 45 -7.80 1.18 24.58
N SER A 46 -6.58 1.70 24.40
CA SER A 46 -5.62 1.22 23.41
C SER A 46 -4.61 0.29 24.06
N ARG A 47 -4.23 -0.79 23.38
CA ARG A 47 -3.26 -1.77 23.86
C ARG A 47 -1.91 -1.58 23.16
N SER A 48 -0.82 -1.50 23.93
CA SER A 48 0.55 -1.57 23.44
C SER A 48 1.07 -2.99 23.50
N PHE A 49 2.11 -3.27 22.70
CA PHE A 49 2.74 -4.60 22.61
C PHE A 49 4.24 -4.49 22.86
N GLN A 50 4.85 -5.53 23.40
CA GLN A 50 6.29 -5.54 23.73
C GLN A 50 7.19 -5.72 22.50
N ILE A 51 6.61 -5.94 21.33
CA ILE A 51 7.32 -6.02 20.04
C ILE A 51 7.12 -4.73 19.23
N PRO A 52 8.05 -4.38 18.34
CA PRO A 52 7.87 -3.23 17.45
C PRO A 52 6.63 -3.40 16.57
N VAL A 53 5.74 -2.40 16.61
CA VAL A 53 4.54 -2.34 15.76
C VAL A 53 4.59 -1.03 14.97
N ILE A 54 4.62 -1.12 13.64
CA ILE A 54 4.57 0.00 12.72
C ILE A 54 3.18 0.04 12.08
N CYS A 55 2.48 1.15 12.19
CA CYS A 55 1.18 1.35 11.56
C CYS A 55 1.32 2.20 10.30
N VAL A 56 1.01 1.62 9.15
CA VAL A 56 0.90 2.33 7.88
C VAL A 56 -0.57 2.57 7.57
N GLY A 57 -0.93 3.81 7.22
CA GLY A 57 -2.31 4.09 6.85
C GLY A 57 -2.53 5.48 6.29
N ASN A 58 -3.78 5.83 6.12
CA ASN A 58 -4.21 7.14 5.63
C ASN A 58 -5.50 7.57 6.32
N ILE A 59 -5.89 8.83 6.14
CA ILE A 59 -7.15 9.38 6.64
C ILE A 59 -8.17 9.66 5.53
N THR A 60 -7.89 9.23 4.29
CA THR A 60 -8.77 9.40 3.14
C THR A 60 -9.16 8.05 2.55
N VAL A 61 -10.30 7.99 1.87
CA VAL A 61 -10.63 6.83 1.02
C VAL A 61 -9.90 6.92 -0.32
N GLY A 62 -9.59 5.76 -0.90
CA GLY A 62 -8.90 5.62 -2.18
C GLY A 62 -7.41 5.30 -2.05
N GLY A 63 -6.79 5.03 -3.18
CA GLY A 63 -5.42 4.55 -3.24
C GLY A 63 -4.39 5.65 -2.96
N THR A 64 -3.90 5.76 -1.74
CA THR A 64 -2.80 6.67 -1.34
C THR A 64 -1.42 6.03 -1.48
N GLY A 65 -1.33 4.81 -2.05
CA GLY A 65 -0.06 4.10 -2.18
C GLY A 65 0.35 3.32 -0.92
N LYS A 66 -0.59 2.91 -0.06
CA LYS A 66 -0.28 2.12 1.15
C LYS A 66 0.51 0.85 0.82
N THR A 67 -0.01 0.01 -0.07
CA THR A 67 0.62 -1.26 -0.43
C THR A 67 2.08 -1.10 -0.89
N PRO A 68 2.43 -0.19 -1.83
CA PRO A 68 3.83 0.03 -2.18
C PRO A 68 4.71 0.50 -1.01
N HIS A 69 4.18 1.31 -0.08
CA HIS A 69 4.94 1.75 1.10
C HIS A 69 5.09 0.63 2.13
N THR A 70 4.06 -0.21 2.32
CA THR A 70 4.15 -1.42 3.15
C THR A 70 5.18 -2.39 2.57
N GLU A 71 5.19 -2.59 1.25
CA GLU A 71 6.20 -3.39 0.56
C GLU A 71 7.61 -2.81 0.68
N TYR A 72 7.74 -1.49 0.67
CA TYR A 72 9.03 -0.82 0.93
C TYR A 72 9.56 -1.15 2.33
N LEU A 73 8.70 -1.08 3.36
CA LEU A 73 9.07 -1.45 4.73
C LEU A 73 9.43 -2.93 4.85
N ILE A 74 8.72 -3.81 4.16
CA ILE A 74 9.05 -5.24 4.11
C ILE A 74 10.46 -5.44 3.57
N ARG A 75 10.79 -4.85 2.40
CA ARG A 75 12.14 -4.95 1.80
C ARG A 75 13.22 -4.40 2.73
N LEU A 76 12.94 -3.28 3.41
CA LEU A 76 13.89 -2.66 4.33
C LEU A 76 14.20 -3.53 5.55
N LEU A 77 13.21 -4.29 6.04
CA LEU A 77 13.29 -4.94 7.35
C LEU A 77 13.53 -6.45 7.28
N LYS A 78 13.14 -7.14 6.20
CA LYS A 78 13.09 -8.61 6.14
C LYS A 78 14.45 -9.32 6.28
N ASP A 79 15.53 -8.65 5.89
CA ASP A 79 16.85 -9.25 5.96
C ASP A 79 17.39 -9.33 7.41
N GLU A 80 17.02 -8.36 8.25
CA GLU A 80 17.42 -8.27 9.66
C GLU A 80 16.35 -8.81 10.64
N PHE A 81 15.06 -8.64 10.30
CA PHE A 81 13.95 -8.97 11.19
C PHE A 81 13.00 -9.99 10.60
N SER A 82 12.28 -10.71 11.50
CA SER A 82 11.12 -11.52 11.12
C SER A 82 9.90 -10.63 10.93
N VAL A 83 9.65 -10.22 9.69
CA VAL A 83 8.55 -9.30 9.36
C VAL A 83 7.22 -10.05 9.34
N CYS A 84 6.22 -9.49 10.03
CA CYS A 84 4.84 -9.91 9.96
C CYS A 84 3.98 -8.76 9.47
N VAL A 85 3.19 -8.99 8.43
CA VAL A 85 2.19 -8.02 7.94
C VAL A 85 0.82 -8.44 8.44
N LEU A 86 0.09 -7.51 9.07
CA LEU A 86 -1.28 -7.73 9.51
C LEU A 86 -2.21 -6.71 8.85
N SER A 87 -3.10 -7.19 8.02
CA SER A 87 -4.12 -6.40 7.34
C SER A 87 -5.53 -6.72 7.85
N ARG A 88 -6.51 -5.93 7.43
CA ARG A 88 -7.94 -6.24 7.67
C ARG A 88 -8.43 -7.42 6.84
N GLY A 89 -7.82 -7.61 5.68
CA GLY A 89 -8.37 -8.51 4.67
C GLY A 89 -9.66 -7.95 4.07
N TYR A 90 -9.58 -6.80 3.41
CA TYR A 90 -10.74 -6.19 2.77
C TYR A 90 -11.38 -7.14 1.74
N LYS A 91 -12.71 -7.26 1.77
CA LYS A 91 -13.51 -8.17 0.92
C LYS A 91 -13.21 -9.68 1.05
N ARG A 92 -12.41 -10.11 2.03
CA ARG A 92 -12.25 -11.55 2.30
C ARG A 92 -13.55 -12.20 2.76
N LYS A 93 -13.69 -13.48 2.51
CA LYS A 93 -14.87 -14.29 2.97
C LYS A 93 -14.62 -14.90 4.34
N SER A 94 -13.36 -15.12 4.73
CA SER A 94 -12.97 -15.68 6.02
C SER A 94 -13.27 -14.71 7.18
N LYS A 95 -13.35 -15.23 8.40
CA LYS A 95 -13.54 -14.46 9.64
C LYS A 95 -12.43 -14.78 10.65
N GLY A 96 -12.19 -13.86 11.59
CA GLY A 96 -11.17 -13.99 12.62
C GLY A 96 -9.75 -13.95 12.06
N PHE A 97 -8.81 -14.53 12.78
CA PHE A 97 -7.41 -14.58 12.40
C PHE A 97 -7.15 -15.66 11.33
N VAL A 98 -6.53 -15.25 10.23
CA VAL A 98 -6.05 -16.16 9.19
C VAL A 98 -4.61 -15.81 8.87
N LEU A 99 -3.70 -16.76 9.05
CA LEU A 99 -2.31 -16.68 8.60
C LEU A 99 -2.22 -17.29 7.20
N ALA A 100 -1.55 -16.62 6.28
CA ALA A 100 -1.33 -17.14 4.93
C ALA A 100 -0.43 -18.38 4.96
N GLU A 101 -0.85 -19.47 4.31
CA GLU A 101 -0.17 -20.75 4.22
C GLU A 101 0.00 -21.17 2.76
N LYS A 102 1.22 -21.61 2.40
CA LYS A 102 1.54 -22.04 1.04
C LYS A 102 0.68 -23.23 0.61
N GLY A 103 0.08 -23.11 -0.57
CA GLY A 103 -0.80 -24.15 -1.16
C GLY A 103 -2.21 -24.22 -0.56
N LYS A 104 -2.55 -23.38 0.43
CA LYS A 104 -3.87 -23.36 1.06
C LYS A 104 -4.58 -22.02 0.95
N SER A 105 -3.84 -20.91 1.16
CA SER A 105 -4.45 -19.59 1.23
C SER A 105 -4.74 -19.01 -0.15
N THR A 106 -5.89 -18.39 -0.26
CA THR A 106 -6.40 -17.71 -1.46
C THR A 106 -6.69 -16.22 -1.16
N ILE A 107 -7.00 -15.46 -2.19
CA ILE A 107 -7.49 -14.07 -2.05
C ILE A 107 -8.75 -14.00 -1.17
N GLU A 108 -9.62 -15.01 -1.26
CA GLU A 108 -10.85 -15.07 -0.47
C GLU A 108 -10.59 -15.27 1.03
N ASP A 109 -9.42 -15.82 1.39
CA ASP A 109 -9.05 -16.06 2.77
C ASP A 109 -8.44 -14.84 3.46
N ILE A 110 -7.60 -14.07 2.76
CA ILE A 110 -6.84 -12.98 3.37
C ILE A 110 -7.06 -11.61 2.74
N GLY A 111 -7.68 -11.55 1.54
CA GLY A 111 -7.92 -10.33 0.76
C GLY A 111 -6.81 -10.01 -0.25
N ASP A 112 -7.10 -9.15 -1.23
CA ASP A 112 -6.25 -8.84 -2.37
C ASP A 112 -4.85 -8.35 -1.99
N GLU A 113 -4.77 -7.28 -1.18
CA GLU A 113 -3.51 -6.61 -0.86
C GLU A 113 -2.58 -7.49 0.00
N PRO A 114 -3.07 -8.16 1.08
CA PRO A 114 -2.26 -9.13 1.80
C PRO A 114 -1.82 -10.30 0.93
N PHE A 115 -2.69 -10.80 0.03
CA PHE A 115 -2.36 -11.90 -0.86
C PHE A 115 -1.25 -11.52 -1.85
N GLN A 116 -1.30 -10.31 -2.42
CA GLN A 116 -0.24 -9.76 -3.27
C GLN A 116 1.10 -9.73 -2.51
N MET A 117 1.14 -9.17 -1.30
CA MET A 117 2.36 -9.10 -0.49
C MET A 117 2.89 -10.51 -0.15
N TRP A 118 2.01 -11.45 0.18
CA TRP A 118 2.39 -12.81 0.49
C TRP A 118 2.97 -13.58 -0.72
N GLN A 119 2.42 -13.37 -1.91
CA GLN A 119 2.97 -13.96 -3.13
C GLN A 119 4.33 -13.37 -3.50
N LYS A 120 4.51 -12.07 -3.28
CA LYS A 120 5.72 -11.32 -3.63
C LYS A 120 6.88 -11.61 -2.69
N PHE A 121 6.61 -11.79 -1.39
CA PHE A 121 7.59 -11.98 -0.34
C PHE A 121 7.39 -13.34 0.34
N THR A 122 8.25 -14.30 0.01
CA THR A 122 8.13 -15.69 0.51
C THR A 122 8.71 -15.89 1.91
N ASP A 123 9.46 -14.93 2.41
CA ASP A 123 10.23 -14.96 3.66
C ASP A 123 9.60 -14.14 4.80
N ILE A 124 8.34 -13.73 4.64
CA ILE A 124 7.58 -13.00 5.65
C ILE A 124 6.32 -13.77 6.09
N ASN A 125 5.70 -13.32 7.17
CA ASN A 125 4.38 -13.80 7.57
C ASN A 125 3.34 -12.75 7.20
N VAL A 126 2.28 -13.16 6.53
CA VAL A 126 1.15 -12.30 6.21
C VAL A 126 -0.11 -12.87 6.83
N ALA A 127 -0.84 -12.04 7.56
CA ALA A 127 -2.08 -12.43 8.20
C ALA A 127 -3.18 -11.39 7.99
N ALA A 128 -4.40 -11.85 8.11
CA ALA A 128 -5.59 -11.00 8.10
C ALA A 128 -6.42 -11.22 9.37
N ASP A 129 -6.80 -10.11 10.01
CA ASP A 129 -7.77 -10.09 11.09
C ASP A 129 -8.45 -8.72 11.16
N SER A 130 -9.76 -8.66 11.37
CA SER A 130 -10.48 -7.41 11.63
C SER A 130 -10.16 -6.83 13.01
N ASP A 131 -9.93 -7.69 14.02
CA ASP A 131 -9.37 -7.33 15.32
C ASP A 131 -7.85 -7.42 15.28
N ARG A 132 -7.19 -6.24 15.17
CA ARG A 132 -5.73 -6.18 15.11
C ARG A 132 -5.07 -6.58 16.41
N CYS A 133 -5.74 -6.41 17.55
CA CYS A 133 -5.17 -6.86 18.84
C CYS A 133 -5.10 -8.38 18.87
N ASN A 134 -6.19 -9.06 18.51
CA ASN A 134 -6.21 -10.52 18.38
C ASN A 134 -5.21 -11.01 17.31
N GLY A 135 -5.13 -10.30 16.16
CA GLY A 135 -4.19 -10.64 15.11
C GLY A 135 -2.73 -10.56 15.56
N ILE A 136 -2.35 -9.53 16.33
CA ILE A 136 -1.01 -9.37 16.90
C ILE A 136 -0.70 -10.51 17.88
N ASP A 137 -1.62 -10.81 18.82
CA ASP A 137 -1.45 -11.89 19.79
C ASP A 137 -1.19 -13.23 19.11
N ASN A 138 -1.97 -13.56 18.09
CA ASN A 138 -1.79 -14.80 17.33
C ASN A 138 -0.46 -14.82 16.56
N LEU A 139 -0.01 -13.69 16.01
CA LEU A 139 1.29 -13.60 15.34
C LEU A 139 2.44 -13.77 16.32
N ILE A 140 2.34 -13.21 17.52
CA ILE A 140 3.33 -13.40 18.61
C ILE A 140 3.37 -14.86 19.03
N ALA A 141 2.22 -15.48 19.30
CA ALA A 141 2.13 -16.87 19.72
C ALA A 141 2.69 -17.86 18.69
N LYS A 142 2.48 -17.56 17.38
CA LYS A 142 3.00 -18.40 16.29
C LYS A 142 4.46 -18.12 15.93
N ALA A 143 5.09 -17.10 16.53
CA ALA A 143 6.47 -16.73 16.22
C ALA A 143 7.47 -17.83 16.56
N GLY A 144 7.22 -18.62 17.61
CA GLY A 144 8.13 -19.65 18.09
C GLY A 144 9.50 -19.10 18.48
N ASN A 145 10.48 -19.98 18.63
CA ASN A 145 11.87 -19.61 18.89
C ASN A 145 12.57 -19.27 17.57
N ARG A 146 12.47 -18.01 17.12
CA ARG A 146 13.06 -17.55 15.83
C ARG A 146 14.42 -16.91 16.07
N GLU A 147 15.35 -17.15 15.16
CA GLU A 147 16.67 -16.49 15.16
C GLU A 147 16.55 -14.97 15.02
N LYS A 148 15.60 -14.48 14.19
CA LYS A 148 15.35 -13.07 13.95
C LYS A 148 14.23 -12.53 14.86
N LYS A 149 14.45 -11.36 15.45
CA LYS A 149 13.44 -10.63 16.23
C LYS A 149 12.27 -10.20 15.36
N GLN A 150 11.06 -10.31 15.92
CA GLN A 150 9.83 -10.04 15.20
C GLN A 150 9.52 -8.53 15.12
N VAL A 151 8.98 -8.09 14.00
CA VAL A 151 8.37 -6.78 13.81
C VAL A 151 7.02 -6.93 13.11
N ILE A 152 6.01 -6.19 13.56
CA ILE A 152 4.68 -6.20 12.93
C ILE A 152 4.46 -4.90 12.17
N VAL A 153 4.08 -5.02 10.90
CA VAL A 153 3.60 -3.92 10.06
C VAL A 153 2.10 -4.06 9.91
N LEU A 154 1.36 -3.10 10.44
CA LEU A 154 -0.10 -3.01 10.30
C LEU A 154 -0.42 -2.24 9.03
N ASP A 155 -1.04 -2.91 8.08
CA ASP A 155 -1.50 -2.31 6.83
C ASP A 155 -2.94 -1.80 6.95
N ASP A 156 -3.17 -0.55 6.51
CA ASP A 156 -4.44 0.20 6.59
C ASP A 156 -5.11 0.17 7.98
N ALA A 157 -4.31 0.46 9.02
CA ALA A 157 -4.78 0.38 10.41
C ALA A 157 -4.86 1.73 11.15
N TYR A 158 -4.68 2.86 10.48
CA TYR A 158 -4.61 4.19 11.11
C TYR A 158 -5.86 4.56 11.93
N GLN A 159 -7.05 4.08 11.52
CA GLN A 159 -8.30 4.23 12.26
C GLN A 159 -8.50 3.19 13.35
N HIS A 160 -7.67 2.14 13.42
CA HIS A 160 -7.84 1.05 14.40
C HIS A 160 -7.13 1.38 15.72
N ARG A 161 -7.65 2.36 16.47
CA ARG A 161 -7.05 2.93 17.67
C ARG A 161 -7.02 1.99 18.89
N TYR A 162 -7.62 0.80 18.82
CA TYR A 162 -7.46 -0.24 19.84
C TYR A 162 -6.03 -0.75 19.96
N VAL A 163 -5.25 -0.70 18.87
CA VAL A 163 -3.80 -0.92 18.90
C VAL A 163 -3.11 0.44 19.04
N LYS A 164 -2.23 0.55 20.04
CA LYS A 164 -1.27 1.64 20.16
C LYS A 164 0.04 1.18 19.54
N ALA A 165 0.24 1.47 18.26
CA ALA A 165 1.51 1.22 17.59
C ALA A 165 2.61 2.12 18.17
N GLY A 166 3.85 1.69 18.09
CA GLY A 166 4.98 2.50 18.54
C GLY A 166 5.52 3.43 17.46
N LEU A 167 5.08 3.27 16.19
CA LEU A 167 5.39 4.17 15.07
C LEU A 167 4.20 4.25 14.11
N TYR A 168 3.73 5.46 13.84
CA TYR A 168 2.64 5.73 12.91
C TYR A 168 3.14 6.45 11.66
N ILE A 169 2.91 5.85 10.49
CA ILE A 169 3.23 6.41 9.18
C ILE A 169 1.91 6.76 8.49
N LEU A 170 1.68 8.05 8.26
CA LEU A 170 0.51 8.57 7.57
C LEU A 170 0.83 8.91 6.12
N LEU A 171 0.08 8.34 5.19
CA LEU A 171 0.19 8.65 3.77
C LEU A 171 -0.83 9.70 3.34
N ILE A 172 -0.36 10.73 2.63
CA ILE A 172 -1.16 11.78 2.00
C ILE A 172 -0.86 11.75 0.50
N ASP A 173 -1.87 11.58 -0.33
CA ASP A 173 -1.72 11.63 -1.79
C ASP A 173 -1.48 13.09 -2.23
N TYR A 174 -0.37 13.35 -2.94
CA TYR A 174 -0.02 14.66 -3.50
C TYR A 174 -1.15 15.29 -4.31
N ASN A 175 -1.86 14.48 -5.09
CA ASN A 175 -2.97 14.93 -5.94
C ASN A 175 -4.28 15.18 -5.16
N ARG A 176 -4.30 14.86 -3.85
CA ARG A 176 -5.50 14.91 -3.01
C ARG A 176 -5.16 15.45 -1.62
N PRO A 177 -4.81 16.73 -1.50
CA PRO A 177 -4.45 17.34 -0.24
C PRO A 177 -5.62 17.29 0.75
N ILE A 178 -5.34 16.87 1.96
CA ILE A 178 -6.37 16.68 3.01
C ILE A 178 -7.03 17.99 3.47
N ARG A 179 -6.33 19.13 3.31
CA ARG A 179 -6.79 20.44 3.76
C ARG A 179 -8.05 20.92 3.06
N HIS A 180 -8.26 20.51 1.79
CA HIS A 180 -9.36 21.00 0.96
C HIS A 180 -10.46 19.94 0.81
N ASP A 181 -10.36 18.81 1.51
CA ASP A 181 -11.34 17.72 1.45
C ASP A 181 -12.25 17.74 2.68
N THR A 182 -13.41 17.10 2.56
CA THR A 182 -14.38 16.97 3.64
C THR A 182 -14.62 15.50 3.98
N LEU A 183 -15.36 15.29 5.06
CA LEU A 183 -15.66 13.94 5.57
C LEU A 183 -16.62 13.18 4.64
N LEU A 184 -16.55 11.85 4.69
CA LEU A 184 -17.54 10.98 4.07
C LEU A 184 -18.95 11.32 4.59
N PRO A 185 -20.00 11.19 3.76
CA PRO A 185 -19.97 10.79 2.36
C PRO A 185 -19.82 11.94 1.36
N ALA A 186 -19.82 13.23 1.78
CA ALA A 186 -19.72 14.37 0.87
C ALA A 186 -18.31 14.54 0.26
N GLY A 187 -17.28 14.15 0.99
CA GLY A 187 -15.89 14.13 0.56
C GLY A 187 -15.24 12.76 0.73
N ARG A 188 -13.94 12.72 0.97
CA ARG A 188 -13.14 11.49 1.04
C ARG A 188 -12.48 11.25 2.39
N LEU A 189 -12.58 12.17 3.35
CA LEU A 189 -11.96 11.98 4.64
C LEU A 189 -12.69 10.94 5.47
N ARG A 190 -11.96 9.93 5.97
CA ARG A 190 -12.44 8.93 6.93
C ARG A 190 -12.54 9.50 8.35
N GLU A 191 -11.75 10.54 8.63
CA GLU A 191 -11.72 11.28 9.89
C GLU A 191 -11.22 12.71 9.65
N GLN A 192 -11.34 13.58 10.64
CA GLN A 192 -10.92 14.96 10.53
C GLN A 192 -9.43 15.07 10.17
N ALA A 193 -9.05 16.13 9.44
CA ALA A 193 -7.66 16.37 9.03
C ALA A 193 -6.70 16.47 10.22
N SER A 194 -7.19 16.87 11.41
CA SER A 194 -6.43 16.85 12.67
C SER A 194 -5.98 15.44 13.09
N GLY A 195 -6.60 14.38 12.56
CA GLY A 195 -6.14 13.00 12.73
C GLY A 195 -4.68 12.78 12.34
N LYS A 196 -4.13 13.62 11.44
CA LYS A 196 -2.70 13.63 11.08
C LYS A 196 -1.76 13.80 12.27
N ASN A 197 -2.23 14.47 13.34
CA ASN A 197 -1.40 14.78 14.51
C ASN A 197 -0.99 13.52 15.31
N ARG A 198 -1.59 12.35 15.03
CA ARG A 198 -1.18 11.08 15.64
C ARG A 198 -0.01 10.40 14.92
N ALA A 199 0.37 10.90 13.73
CA ALA A 199 1.48 10.34 12.99
C ALA A 199 2.82 10.79 13.55
N ASP A 200 3.82 9.91 13.54
CA ASP A 200 5.22 10.25 13.78
C ASP A 200 5.89 10.66 12.48
N ILE A 201 5.48 10.01 11.38
CA ILE A 201 5.97 10.27 10.03
C ILE A 201 4.78 10.55 9.11
N ILE A 202 4.86 11.61 8.33
CA ILE A 202 3.93 11.92 7.25
C ILE A 202 4.67 11.73 5.93
N ILE A 203 4.11 10.93 5.02
CA ILE A 203 4.64 10.75 3.68
C ILE A 203 3.66 11.34 2.68
N VAL A 204 4.10 12.36 1.94
CA VAL A 204 3.39 12.84 0.76
C VAL A 204 3.77 11.92 -0.39
N SER A 205 2.81 11.10 -0.82
CA SER A 205 3.01 10.07 -1.84
C SER A 205 2.57 10.53 -3.22
N LYS A 206 3.08 9.86 -4.25
CA LYS A 206 2.76 10.13 -5.67
C LYS A 206 3.10 11.55 -6.11
N CYS A 207 4.15 12.10 -5.55
CA CYS A 207 4.73 13.35 -6.03
C CYS A 207 5.23 13.20 -7.48
N PRO A 208 5.31 14.29 -8.25
CA PRO A 208 6.13 14.33 -9.46
C PRO A 208 7.59 14.02 -9.12
N GLU A 209 8.29 13.30 -10.00
CA GLU A 209 9.70 12.97 -9.80
C GLU A 209 10.60 14.22 -9.84
N ASP A 210 10.21 15.21 -10.65
CA ASP A 210 10.89 16.50 -10.84
C ASP A 210 10.43 17.60 -9.87
N MET A 211 9.78 17.23 -8.75
CA MET A 211 9.27 18.16 -7.76
C MET A 211 10.38 18.98 -7.12
N THR A 212 10.23 20.30 -7.11
CA THR A 212 11.24 21.22 -6.58
C THR A 212 11.25 21.28 -5.04
N SER A 213 12.37 21.70 -4.46
CA SER A 213 12.47 21.93 -3.01
C SER A 213 11.50 23.03 -2.53
N GLU A 214 11.19 24.03 -3.37
CA GLU A 214 10.24 25.08 -3.06
C GLU A 214 8.81 24.51 -2.95
N ASP A 215 8.44 23.63 -3.88
CA ASP A 215 7.14 22.95 -3.84
C ASP A 215 7.00 22.04 -2.62
N MET A 216 8.05 21.32 -2.26
CA MET A 216 8.08 20.51 -1.04
C MET A 216 7.91 21.37 0.22
N ASN A 217 8.61 22.49 0.31
CA ASN A 217 8.50 23.41 1.45
C ASN A 217 7.10 24.04 1.55
N ARG A 218 6.51 24.40 0.41
CA ARG A 218 5.12 24.88 0.38
C ARG A 218 4.15 23.82 0.89
N LEU A 219 4.24 22.58 0.40
CA LEU A 219 3.38 21.48 0.88
C LEU A 219 3.60 21.15 2.35
N ARG A 220 4.86 21.20 2.81
CA ARG A 220 5.17 21.02 4.24
C ARG A 220 4.46 22.09 5.08
N SER A 221 4.48 23.35 4.64
CA SER A 221 3.75 24.43 5.31
C SER A 221 2.23 24.25 5.26
N GLU A 222 1.68 23.77 4.13
CA GLU A 222 0.24 23.48 4.01
C GLU A 222 -0.20 22.31 4.91
N ILE A 223 0.63 21.28 5.04
CA ILE A 223 0.38 20.14 5.94
C ILE A 223 0.46 20.61 7.39
N SER A 224 1.27 21.60 7.71
CA SER A 224 1.50 22.10 9.09
C SER A 224 1.78 20.94 10.05
N PRO A 225 2.92 20.23 9.92
CA PRO A 225 3.28 19.17 10.86
C PRO A 225 3.56 19.75 12.24
N THR A 226 3.41 18.95 13.30
CA THR A 226 3.91 19.30 14.64
C THR A 226 5.45 19.23 14.66
N ALA A 227 6.06 19.80 15.71
CA ALA A 227 7.53 19.81 15.83
C ALA A 227 8.17 18.41 15.88
N GLU A 228 7.40 17.41 16.32
CA GLU A 228 7.84 16.01 16.45
C GLU A 228 7.66 15.18 15.19
N GLN A 229 6.86 15.69 14.23
CA GLN A 229 6.55 14.99 13.00
C GLN A 229 7.60 15.23 11.92
N GLU A 230 8.03 14.17 11.26
CA GLU A 230 8.84 14.28 10.05
C GLU A 230 8.01 14.09 8.79
N VAL A 231 8.28 14.92 7.78
CA VAL A 231 7.58 14.87 6.49
C VAL A 231 8.54 14.46 5.41
N PHE A 232 8.19 13.38 4.71
CA PHE A 232 8.92 12.85 3.55
C PHE A 232 8.07 12.95 2.29
N PHE A 233 8.74 13.01 1.14
CA PHE A 233 8.09 13.06 -0.16
C PHE A 233 8.53 11.88 -1.00
N THR A 234 7.56 11.20 -1.61
CA THR A 234 7.83 10.01 -2.42
C THR A 234 7.12 10.08 -3.76
N TYR A 235 7.75 9.49 -4.77
CA TYR A 235 7.16 9.27 -6.07
C TYR A 235 7.09 7.76 -6.36
N MET A 236 6.26 7.41 -7.35
CA MET A 236 6.11 6.03 -7.78
C MET A 236 6.98 5.78 -8.99
N LYS A 237 7.91 4.83 -8.85
CA LYS A 237 8.77 4.35 -9.92
C LYS A 237 8.25 3.01 -10.42
N TYR A 238 8.21 2.83 -11.73
CA TYR A 238 7.93 1.53 -12.31
C TYR A 238 9.22 0.71 -12.39
N GLY A 239 9.15 -0.53 -11.93
CA GLY A 239 10.25 -1.48 -11.97
C GLY A 239 10.26 -2.31 -13.26
N ASN A 240 11.07 -3.36 -13.27
CA ASN A 240 11.13 -4.30 -14.37
C ASN A 240 9.85 -5.12 -14.48
N LEU A 241 9.36 -5.30 -15.71
CA LEU A 241 8.29 -6.24 -15.99
C LEU A 241 8.73 -7.66 -15.65
N TYR A 242 7.85 -8.45 -15.07
CA TYR A 242 8.11 -9.87 -14.83
C TYR A 242 6.91 -10.73 -15.23
N ARG A 243 7.18 -11.93 -15.74
CA ARG A 243 6.12 -12.89 -16.04
C ARG A 243 5.44 -13.37 -14.77
N ILE A 244 4.11 -13.34 -14.72
CA ILE A 244 3.37 -13.79 -13.54
C ILE A 244 3.33 -15.32 -13.41
N PHE A 245 3.48 -16.06 -14.54
CA PHE A 245 3.63 -17.52 -14.58
C PHE A 245 5.08 -17.85 -14.95
N ARG A 246 5.96 -17.86 -13.94
CA ARG A 246 7.40 -18.05 -14.11
C ARG A 246 7.73 -19.47 -14.52
N GLN A 247 8.62 -19.63 -15.51
CA GLN A 247 9.23 -20.90 -15.90
C GLN A 247 10.74 -20.97 -15.56
N GLY A 248 11.28 -19.97 -14.83
CA GLY A 248 12.70 -19.85 -14.48
C GLY A 248 13.09 -18.52 -13.85
N ASN A 249 14.39 -18.33 -13.56
CA ASN A 249 14.92 -17.15 -12.87
C ASN A 249 15.14 -15.89 -13.75
N SER A 250 14.92 -15.96 -15.08
CA SER A 250 15.31 -14.92 -16.05
C SER A 250 14.14 -14.21 -16.74
N ASP A 251 12.97 -14.17 -16.12
CA ASP A 251 11.75 -13.65 -16.74
C ASP A 251 11.48 -12.16 -16.47
N GLU A 252 12.54 -11.37 -16.20
CA GLU A 252 12.42 -9.93 -16.04
C GLU A 252 12.85 -9.20 -17.32
N MET A 253 12.11 -8.15 -17.67
CA MET A 253 12.38 -7.28 -18.82
C MET A 253 12.27 -5.81 -18.37
N ARG A 254 13.25 -4.99 -18.70
CA ARG A 254 13.14 -3.56 -18.45
C ARG A 254 12.07 -2.97 -19.36
N PRO A 255 11.25 -2.02 -18.90
CA PRO A 255 10.26 -1.36 -19.76
C PRO A 255 10.89 -0.71 -21.01
N GLU A 256 12.15 -0.27 -20.90
CA GLU A 256 12.92 0.32 -22.01
C GLU A 256 13.27 -0.71 -23.11
N ASP A 257 13.23 -1.99 -22.81
CA ASP A 257 13.49 -3.07 -23.77
C ASP A 257 12.22 -3.46 -24.57
N ILE A 258 11.08 -2.82 -24.31
CA ILE A 258 9.85 -2.99 -25.12
C ILE A 258 10.09 -2.37 -26.50
N SER A 259 10.08 -3.21 -27.53
CA SER A 259 10.21 -2.73 -28.92
C SER A 259 8.99 -1.88 -29.32
N PRO A 260 9.17 -0.77 -30.08
CA PRO A 260 8.06 0.11 -30.52
C PRO A 260 6.98 -0.60 -31.35
N ASP A 261 7.27 -1.75 -31.95
CA ASP A 261 6.33 -2.54 -32.74
C ASP A 261 5.55 -3.58 -31.91
N ILE A 262 5.81 -3.68 -30.62
CA ILE A 262 5.07 -4.54 -29.71
C ILE A 262 3.67 -3.98 -29.45
N HIS A 263 2.67 -4.83 -29.57
CA HIS A 263 1.28 -4.55 -29.22
C HIS A 263 1.03 -4.95 -27.75
N ILE A 264 0.61 -3.99 -26.94
CA ILE A 264 0.31 -4.20 -25.52
C ILE A 264 -1.19 -4.26 -25.31
N LEU A 265 -1.68 -5.34 -24.72
CA LEU A 265 -3.01 -5.40 -24.12
C LEU A 265 -2.87 -5.11 -22.62
N LEU A 266 -3.23 -3.89 -22.23
CA LEU A 266 -3.16 -3.44 -20.84
C LEU A 266 -4.42 -3.83 -20.09
N LEU A 267 -4.33 -4.80 -19.17
CA LEU A 267 -5.42 -5.26 -18.30
C LEU A 267 -5.28 -4.61 -16.93
N THR A 268 -6.26 -3.81 -16.50
CA THR A 268 -6.22 -3.15 -15.19
C THR A 268 -7.58 -3.06 -14.51
N GLY A 269 -7.63 -3.42 -13.22
CA GLY A 269 -8.75 -3.19 -12.30
C GLY A 269 -8.33 -2.28 -11.14
N ILE A 270 -7.76 -1.10 -11.45
CA ILE A 270 -7.32 -0.09 -10.48
C ILE A 270 -8.03 1.24 -10.68
N ALA A 271 -8.11 2.04 -9.63
CA ALA A 271 -8.84 3.31 -9.62
C ALA A 271 -8.31 4.36 -10.62
N SER A 272 -7.05 4.29 -11.05
CA SER A 272 -6.43 5.26 -11.96
C SER A 272 -5.39 4.61 -12.87
N PRO A 273 -5.80 4.07 -14.03
CA PRO A 273 -4.88 3.42 -14.99
C PRO A 273 -4.08 4.42 -15.83
N LYS A 274 -4.39 5.72 -15.76
CA LYS A 274 -3.79 6.75 -16.61
C LYS A 274 -2.26 6.77 -16.51
N ALA A 275 -1.72 6.72 -15.31
CA ALA A 275 -0.27 6.80 -15.08
C ALA A 275 0.50 5.62 -15.71
N ILE A 276 -0.04 4.40 -15.60
CA ILE A 276 0.57 3.22 -16.23
C ILE A 276 0.48 3.30 -17.77
N THR A 277 -0.66 3.77 -18.29
CA THR A 277 -0.84 3.95 -19.73
C THR A 277 0.14 5.00 -20.29
N GLU A 278 0.29 6.14 -19.61
CA GLU A 278 1.24 7.20 -20.00
C GLU A 278 2.69 6.70 -19.95
N LYS A 279 3.04 5.89 -18.96
CA LYS A 279 4.37 5.28 -18.88
C LYS A 279 4.64 4.35 -20.05
N LEU A 280 3.71 3.43 -20.35
CA LEU A 280 3.86 2.47 -21.45
C LEU A 280 3.90 3.14 -22.81
N ARG A 281 3.18 4.25 -23.02
CA ARG A 281 3.22 5.05 -24.26
C ARG A 281 4.59 5.65 -24.58
N GLN A 282 5.49 5.71 -23.62
CA GLN A 282 6.88 6.12 -23.86
C GLN A 282 7.65 5.10 -24.70
N TYR A 283 7.20 3.84 -24.74
CA TYR A 283 7.90 2.72 -25.38
C TYR A 283 7.21 2.27 -26.68
N THR A 284 5.89 2.23 -26.70
CA THR A 284 5.11 1.86 -27.90
C THR A 284 3.82 2.67 -28.01
N GLY A 285 3.39 2.96 -29.24
CA GLY A 285 2.06 3.53 -29.53
C GLY A 285 0.94 2.51 -29.58
N ASN A 286 1.26 1.21 -29.66
CA ASN A 286 0.31 0.13 -29.91
C ASN A 286 -0.27 -0.42 -28.60
N ILE A 287 -1.08 0.38 -27.91
CA ILE A 287 -1.66 0.00 -26.60
C ILE A 287 -3.18 -0.06 -26.71
N GLU A 288 -3.72 -1.24 -26.49
CA GLU A 288 -5.13 -1.47 -26.24
C GLU A 288 -5.37 -1.69 -24.75
N SER A 289 -6.44 -1.12 -24.19
CA SER A 289 -6.72 -1.20 -22.76
C SER A 289 -8.03 -1.91 -22.48
N MET A 290 -8.00 -2.83 -21.51
CA MET A 290 -9.15 -3.41 -20.81
C MET A 290 -9.15 -2.88 -19.40
N VAL A 291 -10.00 -1.85 -19.13
CA VAL A 291 -10.05 -1.17 -17.83
C VAL A 291 -11.31 -1.56 -17.10
N PHE A 292 -11.14 -2.04 -15.88
CA PHE A 292 -12.21 -2.43 -14.97
C PHE A 292 -12.28 -1.52 -13.75
N ALA A 293 -13.37 -1.61 -13.00
CA ALA A 293 -13.49 -0.91 -11.72
C ALA A 293 -12.44 -1.39 -10.71
N ASP A 294 -12.09 -0.54 -9.75
CA ASP A 294 -11.18 -0.94 -8.66
C ASP A 294 -11.76 -2.11 -7.85
N HIS A 295 -10.92 -3.09 -7.56
CA HIS A 295 -11.31 -4.37 -6.95
C HIS A 295 -12.32 -5.21 -7.77
N HIS A 296 -12.29 -5.10 -9.10
CA HIS A 296 -13.10 -5.96 -9.96
C HIS A 296 -12.66 -7.42 -9.83
N ASN A 297 -13.61 -8.31 -9.59
CA ASN A 297 -13.37 -9.75 -9.66
C ASN A 297 -13.59 -10.20 -11.11
N PHE A 298 -12.49 -10.55 -11.77
CA PHE A 298 -12.57 -11.08 -13.13
C PHE A 298 -13.47 -12.30 -13.15
N ASN A 299 -14.34 -12.38 -14.14
CA ASN A 299 -15.22 -13.51 -14.38
C ASN A 299 -14.80 -14.28 -15.64
N ARG A 300 -15.54 -15.34 -15.98
CA ARG A 300 -15.26 -16.15 -17.17
C ARG A 300 -15.34 -15.33 -18.46
N GLU A 301 -16.33 -14.47 -18.61
CA GLU A 301 -16.54 -13.63 -19.79
C GLU A 301 -15.40 -12.62 -19.99
N ASP A 302 -14.88 -12.07 -18.88
CA ASP A 302 -13.69 -11.19 -18.90
C ASP A 302 -12.46 -11.94 -19.46
N MET A 303 -12.27 -13.21 -19.06
CA MET A 303 -11.15 -14.03 -19.52
C MET A 303 -11.30 -14.46 -20.99
N GLU A 304 -12.50 -14.76 -21.42
CA GLU A 304 -12.81 -15.03 -22.84
C GLU A 304 -12.56 -13.77 -23.70
N THR A 305 -12.98 -12.60 -23.22
CA THR A 305 -12.74 -11.31 -23.88
C THR A 305 -11.24 -11.00 -23.95
N LEU A 306 -10.49 -11.21 -22.86
CA LEU A 306 -9.05 -11.05 -22.81
C LEU A 306 -8.36 -11.93 -23.87
N LYS A 307 -8.76 -13.22 -23.94
CA LYS A 307 -8.23 -14.16 -24.93
C LYS A 307 -8.51 -13.69 -26.35
N ASN A 308 -9.75 -13.35 -26.66
CA ASN A 308 -10.16 -12.96 -28.01
C ASN A 308 -9.43 -11.71 -28.50
N ARG A 309 -9.32 -10.68 -27.63
CA ARG A 309 -8.58 -9.45 -27.96
C ARG A 309 -7.10 -9.72 -28.16
N PHE A 310 -6.48 -10.51 -27.28
CA PHE A 310 -5.06 -10.86 -27.40
C PHE A 310 -4.79 -11.65 -28.69
N MET A 311 -5.66 -12.61 -29.05
CA MET A 311 -5.49 -13.41 -30.26
C MET A 311 -5.71 -12.61 -31.55
N SER A 312 -6.47 -11.52 -31.54
CA SER A 312 -6.64 -10.62 -32.67
C SER A 312 -5.44 -9.72 -32.95
N MET A 313 -4.48 -9.62 -32.02
CA MET A 313 -3.25 -8.84 -32.19
C MET A 313 -2.23 -9.58 -33.06
N PRO A 314 -1.30 -8.87 -33.71
CA PRO A 314 -0.26 -9.47 -34.54
C PRO A 314 0.55 -10.51 -33.77
N GLU A 315 0.68 -11.70 -34.34
CA GLU A 315 1.42 -12.82 -33.76
C GLU A 315 2.92 -12.47 -33.61
N GLY A 316 3.55 -12.95 -32.52
CA GLY A 316 4.97 -12.74 -32.24
C GLY A 316 5.34 -11.34 -31.74
N LYS A 317 4.41 -10.36 -31.82
CA LYS A 317 4.64 -8.96 -31.42
C LYS A 317 3.56 -8.46 -30.45
N ARG A 318 3.16 -9.30 -29.50
CA ARG A 318 2.08 -8.99 -28.56
C ARG A 318 2.41 -9.44 -27.15
N MET A 319 1.95 -8.66 -26.16
CA MET A 319 2.05 -8.99 -24.74
C MET A 319 0.86 -8.44 -23.95
N ILE A 320 0.58 -9.07 -22.82
CA ILE A 320 -0.39 -8.59 -21.85
C ILE A 320 0.39 -7.97 -20.68
N ILE A 321 0.09 -6.72 -20.35
CA ILE A 321 0.66 -6.06 -19.15
C ILE A 321 -0.47 -5.82 -18.16
N THR A 322 -0.20 -6.13 -16.90
CA THR A 322 -1.15 -5.88 -15.80
C THR A 322 -0.44 -5.29 -14.58
N THR A 323 -1.21 -4.87 -13.58
CA THR A 323 -0.66 -4.43 -12.29
C THR A 323 -0.34 -5.63 -11.40
N GLU A 324 0.53 -5.48 -10.40
CA GLU A 324 0.79 -6.56 -9.43
C GLU A 324 -0.47 -6.99 -8.66
N LYS A 325 -1.38 -6.03 -8.37
CA LYS A 325 -2.66 -6.30 -7.73
C LYS A 325 -3.55 -7.21 -8.60
N ASP A 326 -3.64 -6.92 -9.88
CA ASP A 326 -4.45 -7.71 -10.80
C ASP A 326 -3.74 -9.02 -11.16
N ALA A 327 -2.40 -9.03 -11.25
CA ALA A 327 -1.60 -10.24 -11.41
C ALA A 327 -1.90 -11.27 -10.31
N ALA A 328 -1.96 -10.83 -9.05
CA ALA A 328 -2.32 -11.70 -7.92
C ALA A 328 -3.68 -12.40 -8.11
N ARG A 329 -4.65 -11.72 -8.73
CA ARG A 329 -5.96 -12.31 -9.06
C ARG A 329 -5.90 -13.27 -10.24
N LEU A 330 -5.07 -12.97 -11.25
CA LEU A 330 -4.93 -13.81 -12.44
C LEU A 330 -4.22 -15.12 -12.13
N THR A 331 -3.26 -15.14 -11.20
CA THR A 331 -2.49 -16.36 -10.86
C THR A 331 -3.35 -17.52 -10.36
N THR A 332 -4.47 -17.23 -9.73
CA THR A 332 -5.40 -18.23 -9.19
C THR A 332 -6.71 -18.34 -9.96
N HIS A 333 -6.81 -17.65 -11.11
CA HIS A 333 -8.08 -17.57 -11.84
C HIS A 333 -8.40 -18.85 -12.62
N PRO A 334 -9.53 -19.55 -12.34
CA PRO A 334 -9.81 -20.88 -12.89
C PRO A 334 -10.10 -20.90 -14.39
N HIS A 335 -10.49 -19.75 -14.97
CA HIS A 335 -10.85 -19.64 -16.39
C HIS A 335 -9.79 -18.94 -17.23
N LEU A 336 -8.60 -18.64 -16.67
CA LEU A 336 -7.51 -18.10 -17.47
C LEU A 336 -6.95 -19.17 -18.41
N SER A 337 -6.94 -18.88 -19.71
CA SER A 337 -6.42 -19.80 -20.72
C SER A 337 -4.92 -20.03 -20.55
N GLU A 338 -4.49 -21.32 -20.62
CA GLU A 338 -3.07 -21.70 -20.55
C GLU A 338 -2.25 -21.04 -21.68
N GLU A 339 -2.84 -20.81 -22.85
CA GLU A 339 -2.20 -20.17 -23.99
C GLU A 339 -1.78 -18.72 -23.72
N LEU A 340 -2.45 -18.03 -22.79
CA LEU A 340 -2.15 -16.63 -22.45
C LEU A 340 -1.01 -16.51 -21.42
N LYS A 341 -0.81 -17.52 -20.58
CA LYS A 341 0.12 -17.48 -19.44
C LYS A 341 1.55 -17.03 -19.80
N PRO A 342 2.14 -17.47 -20.94
CA PRO A 342 3.49 -17.04 -21.32
C PRO A 342 3.62 -15.56 -21.67
N TYR A 343 2.51 -14.89 -21.96
CA TYR A 343 2.48 -13.50 -22.44
C TYR A 343 2.05 -12.48 -21.39
N ILE A 344 1.73 -12.92 -20.17
CA ILE A 344 1.23 -12.03 -19.12
C ILE A 344 2.37 -11.57 -18.22
N TYR A 345 2.57 -10.25 -18.18
CA TYR A 345 3.58 -9.59 -17.39
C TYR A 345 2.93 -8.65 -16.35
N ALA A 346 3.47 -8.63 -15.15
CA ALA A 346 3.16 -7.61 -14.17
C ALA A 346 4.16 -6.46 -14.27
N LEU A 347 3.68 -5.23 -14.18
CA LEU A 347 4.50 -4.03 -14.05
C LEU A 347 4.49 -3.59 -12.57
N PRO A 348 5.58 -3.82 -11.84
CA PRO A 348 5.65 -3.47 -10.43
C PRO A 348 5.76 -1.96 -10.24
N VAL A 349 5.23 -1.50 -9.11
CA VAL A 349 5.35 -0.11 -8.68
C VAL A 349 6.15 -0.06 -7.39
N GLU A 350 7.20 0.74 -7.38
CA GLU A 350 8.09 0.92 -6.26
C GLU A 350 8.06 2.36 -5.74
N VAL A 351 8.36 2.50 -4.45
CA VAL A 351 8.49 3.81 -3.80
C VAL A 351 9.93 4.30 -3.89
N SER A 352 10.09 5.53 -4.33
CA SER A 352 11.36 6.25 -4.26
C SER A 352 11.18 7.56 -3.51
N PHE A 353 12.17 7.94 -2.69
CA PHE A 353 12.16 9.19 -1.94
C PHE A 353 12.79 10.32 -2.75
N LEU A 354 12.19 11.49 -2.67
CA LEU A 354 12.77 12.72 -3.22
C LEU A 354 13.91 13.24 -2.32
N ASN A 355 14.72 14.15 -2.83
CA ASN A 355 15.81 14.81 -2.10
C ASN A 355 16.82 13.87 -1.41
N ASN A 356 17.01 12.65 -1.91
CA ASN A 356 17.90 11.65 -1.31
C ASN A 356 17.60 11.33 0.17
N GLU A 357 16.35 11.54 0.60
CA GLU A 357 15.92 11.29 1.98
C GLU A 357 15.76 9.79 2.31
N THR A 358 16.04 8.89 1.38
CA THR A 358 16.00 7.43 1.55
C THR A 358 16.80 6.98 2.78
N ILE A 359 18.04 7.43 2.92
CA ILE A 359 18.92 7.03 4.03
C ILE A 359 18.33 7.47 5.37
N LYS A 360 17.89 8.72 5.45
CA LYS A 360 17.29 9.28 6.67
C LYS A 360 16.04 8.51 7.10
N PHE A 361 15.14 8.22 6.14
CA PHE A 361 13.94 7.43 6.41
C PHE A 361 14.29 6.02 6.87
N ASN A 362 15.19 5.33 6.17
CA ASN A 362 15.60 3.98 6.50
C ASN A 362 16.22 3.87 7.89
N GLN A 363 17.12 4.81 8.24
CA GLN A 363 17.72 4.88 9.57
C GLN A 363 16.66 5.05 10.65
N LYS A 364 15.71 5.97 10.48
CA LYS A 364 14.64 6.19 11.45
C LYS A 364 13.80 4.93 11.70
N ILE A 365 13.44 4.21 10.63
CA ILE A 365 12.66 2.97 10.73
C ILE A 365 13.48 1.87 11.43
N THR A 366 14.70 1.64 10.99
CA THR A 366 15.53 0.55 11.54
C THR A 366 15.94 0.84 12.99
N GLU A 367 16.26 2.08 13.35
CA GLU A 367 16.54 2.48 14.73
C GLU A 367 15.32 2.26 15.64
N TYR A 368 14.12 2.66 15.19
CA TYR A 368 12.89 2.39 15.94
C TYR A 368 12.73 0.89 16.22
N VAL A 369 12.87 0.04 15.19
CA VAL A 369 12.70 -1.41 15.35
C VAL A 369 13.79 -1.99 16.26
N ARG A 370 15.06 -1.63 16.08
CA ARG A 370 16.18 -2.11 16.89
C ARG A 370 16.04 -1.72 18.38
N LYS A 371 15.63 -0.48 18.65
CA LYS A 371 15.43 0.02 20.03
C LYS A 371 14.33 -0.77 20.74
N ASN A 372 13.19 -0.96 20.10
CA ASN A 372 12.05 -1.64 20.72
C ASN A 372 12.23 -3.17 20.77
N SER A 373 12.99 -3.76 19.84
CA SER A 373 13.35 -5.18 19.90
C SER A 373 14.32 -5.52 21.06
N ARG A 374 15.12 -4.58 21.53
CA ARG A 374 16.01 -4.78 22.69
C ARG A 374 15.22 -4.88 24.00
N ASN A 375 14.17 -4.11 24.13
CA ASN A 375 13.34 -4.09 25.34
C ASN A 375 12.53 -5.38 25.51
N SER A 376 12.26 -6.13 24.44
CA SER A 376 11.57 -7.43 24.50
C SER A 376 12.46 -8.61 24.97
N SER A 377 13.76 -8.39 25.15
CA SER A 377 14.72 -9.42 25.57
C SER A 377 15.09 -9.38 27.05
N ILE A 378 14.46 -8.52 27.85
CA ILE A 378 14.63 -8.50 29.32
C ILE A 378 13.58 -9.45 29.90
N PRO A 379 13.98 -10.58 30.54
CA PRO A 379 13.04 -11.43 31.27
C PRO A 379 12.45 -10.60 32.42
N GLU A 380 11.14 -10.67 32.63
CA GLU A 380 10.55 -10.22 33.87
C GLU A 380 11.24 -11.00 35.01
N SER A 381 11.92 -10.28 35.89
CA SER A 381 12.37 -10.84 37.14
C SER A 381 11.12 -11.33 37.87
N LYS A 382 10.96 -12.65 37.98
CA LYS A 382 10.05 -13.23 38.94
C LYS A 382 10.51 -12.78 40.33
N ASP A 383 9.81 -11.83 40.91
CA ASP A 383 9.78 -11.69 42.34
C ASP A 383 9.05 -12.91 42.92
N ALA A 384 9.81 -14.01 43.01
CA ALA A 384 9.56 -15.09 43.96
C ALA A 384 10.40 -14.72 45.20
N ASP A 385 9.73 -14.19 46.18
CA ASP A 385 9.99 -14.46 47.61
C ASP A 385 9.32 -13.40 48.45
N LYS A 386 8.22 -13.77 49.03
CA LYS A 386 7.95 -13.42 50.43
C LYS A 386 7.11 -14.52 51.04
N SER A 387 7.82 -15.32 51.83
CA SER A 387 7.36 -16.12 52.96
C SER A 387 6.31 -15.45 53.80
#